data_8a9cc7dd3c33020095b4e5f32d825891
#
_entry.id   8a9cc7dd3c33020095b4e5f32d825891
#
_cell.length_a   1.000
_cell.length_b   1.000
_cell.length_c   1.000
_cell.angle_alpha   90.00
_cell.angle_beta   90.00
_cell.angle_gamma   90.00
#
_symmetry.space_group_name_H-M   'P 1'
#
loop_
_entity.id
_entity.type
_entity.pdbx_description
1 polymer ?
#
loop_
_entity_poly.entity_id
_entity_poly.type
_entity_poly.pdbx_seq_one_letter_code
_entity_poly.pdbx_strand_id
1 'polypeptide(L)'
;MKNLKKSFIALIAAFAVSCGDPDLPVELFPDMEYGAYARKMSQTGEYNYFAIESSAVDLHVEYYDANNGANIAQYDIDVEYVDTKSGGAKSVARKDMRTISASEFGTNADGFLSSDINLGFSDAMSTLGMTQADVDGGSYFRYWFTITMTDGRVFDYNNAGPNLMSSSAFAALFRLNVYIVCPSSLEGDVIVDSEDAGLSTLSYWTFSVTGHVDELVKVGSADNIYTLKNDMTCGAWAHPNIDYSVRAAIGPAFTDACNVMSISGSDNYGEGWEMLPGSASVSDDGKIFTYDWYNTCLLYTSPSPRDLA
;
A
#
# COMPACT_ATOMS: atom_id res chain seq x y z
N MET A 1 -45.26 -64.51 1.44
CA MET A 1 -44.89 -63.31 0.66
C MET A 1 -45.68 -62.03 0.99
N LYS A 2 -46.96 -62.12 1.42
CA LYS A 2 -47.80 -60.95 1.74
C LYS A 2 -47.33 -60.17 3.02
N ASN A 3 -46.75 -60.90 4.02
CA ASN A 3 -46.32 -60.31 5.25
C ASN A 3 -44.94 -59.61 5.14
N LEU A 4 -44.07 -60.07 4.22
CA LEU A 4 -42.76 -59.49 3.97
C LEU A 4 -42.85 -58.06 3.37
N LYS A 5 -43.85 -57.87 2.47
CA LYS A 5 -44.12 -56.54 1.87
C LYS A 5 -44.62 -55.50 2.91
N LYS A 6 -45.42 -55.97 3.89
CA LYS A 6 -45.94 -55.08 4.94
C LYS A 6 -44.83 -54.68 5.93
N SER A 7 -43.90 -55.60 6.24
CA SER A 7 -42.74 -55.27 7.09
C SER A 7 -41.75 -54.33 6.40
N PHE A 8 -41.59 -54.44 5.07
CA PHE A 8 -40.70 -53.55 4.32
C PHE A 8 -41.26 -52.11 4.22
N ILE A 9 -42.57 -51.96 4.06
CA ILE A 9 -43.24 -50.66 4.06
C ILE A 9 -43.17 -49.98 5.44
N ALA A 10 -43.34 -50.76 6.52
CA ALA A 10 -43.21 -50.23 7.87
C ALA A 10 -41.76 -49.78 8.21
N LEU A 11 -40.77 -50.46 7.67
CA LEU A 11 -39.35 -50.09 7.83
C LEU A 11 -39.01 -48.80 7.07
N ILE A 12 -39.49 -48.63 5.87
CA ILE A 12 -39.31 -47.41 5.07
C ILE A 12 -40.04 -46.21 5.71
N ALA A 13 -41.23 -46.43 6.27
CA ALA A 13 -41.94 -45.36 7.01
C ALA A 13 -41.23 -44.92 8.30
N ALA A 14 -40.54 -45.85 8.97
CA ALA A 14 -39.75 -45.51 10.15
C ALA A 14 -38.48 -44.68 9.81
N PHE A 15 -37.89 -44.87 8.62
CA PHE A 15 -36.76 -44.04 8.18
C PHE A 15 -37.22 -42.66 7.67
N ALA A 16 -38.44 -42.48 7.22
CA ALA A 16 -38.93 -41.20 6.75
C ALA A 16 -39.30 -40.22 7.88
N VAL A 17 -39.43 -40.66 9.13
CA VAL A 17 -39.74 -39.84 10.30
C VAL A 17 -38.45 -39.42 11.07
N SER A 18 -37.30 -39.98 10.68
CA SER A 18 -36.01 -39.74 11.34
C SER A 18 -35.25 -38.51 10.84
N CYS A 19 -35.79 -37.78 9.86
CA CYS A 19 -35.20 -36.51 9.37
C CYS A 19 -35.95 -35.28 9.90
N GLY A 20 -36.49 -35.34 11.12
CA GLY A 20 -36.77 -34.12 11.85
C GLY A 20 -35.46 -33.54 12.39
N ASP A 21 -35.26 -32.22 12.30
CA ASP A 21 -34.18 -31.57 13.01
C ASP A 21 -34.20 -32.04 14.46
N PRO A 22 -33.06 -32.51 15.01
CA PRO A 22 -33.02 -32.88 16.42
C PRO A 22 -33.42 -31.63 17.22
N ASP A 23 -34.52 -31.70 17.97
CA ASP A 23 -34.80 -30.71 19.01
C ASP A 23 -33.60 -30.70 19.95
N LEU A 24 -32.68 -29.78 19.72
CA LEU A 24 -31.57 -29.56 20.64
C LEU A 24 -32.16 -29.14 22.00
N PRO A 25 -31.84 -29.87 23.06
CA PRO A 25 -32.47 -29.64 24.39
C PRO A 25 -32.07 -28.29 25.02
N VAL A 26 -31.26 -27.52 24.35
CA VAL A 26 -30.85 -26.18 24.78
C VAL A 26 -30.79 -25.30 23.51
N GLU A 27 -31.59 -24.25 23.47
CA GLU A 27 -31.36 -23.14 22.56
C GLU A 27 -29.99 -22.55 22.92
N LEU A 28 -29.00 -22.83 22.10
CA LEU A 28 -27.62 -22.44 22.39
C LEU A 28 -27.44 -20.92 22.46
N PHE A 29 -28.33 -20.16 21.85
CA PHE A 29 -28.31 -18.69 21.83
C PHE A 29 -29.73 -18.11 21.70
N PRO A 30 -30.57 -18.19 22.74
CA PRO A 30 -31.99 -17.74 22.66
C PRO A 30 -32.12 -16.24 22.38
N ASP A 31 -31.09 -15.44 22.69
CA ASP A 31 -31.07 -13.98 22.53
C ASP A 31 -30.13 -13.52 21.41
N MET A 32 -29.76 -14.40 20.47
CA MET A 32 -28.84 -14.04 19.39
C MET A 32 -29.56 -13.20 18.35
N GLU A 33 -29.22 -11.94 18.26
CA GLU A 33 -29.72 -11.03 17.24
C GLU A 33 -28.76 -10.99 16.05
N TYR A 34 -29.32 -10.90 14.86
CA TYR A 34 -28.52 -10.73 13.64
C TYR A 34 -27.93 -9.33 13.59
N GLY A 35 -26.62 -9.25 13.35
CA GLY A 35 -25.92 -8.00 13.06
C GLY A 35 -26.06 -7.56 11.60
N ALA A 36 -25.39 -6.47 11.26
CA ALA A 36 -25.29 -5.99 9.89
C ALA A 36 -23.83 -5.68 9.53
N TYR A 37 -23.50 -5.83 8.25
CA TYR A 37 -22.21 -5.42 7.71
C TYR A 37 -22.32 -5.10 6.21
N ALA A 38 -21.41 -4.26 5.72
CA ALA A 38 -21.22 -4.05 4.29
C ALA A 38 -20.07 -4.96 3.83
N ARG A 39 -20.30 -5.77 2.81
CA ARG A 39 -19.30 -6.61 2.18
C ARG A 39 -18.62 -5.84 1.06
N LYS A 40 -17.31 -5.77 1.08
CA LYS A 40 -16.54 -5.22 -0.03
C LYS A 40 -16.48 -6.22 -1.19
N MET A 41 -17.14 -5.91 -2.29
CA MET A 41 -17.19 -6.72 -3.51
C MET A 41 -16.01 -6.41 -4.44
N SER A 42 -15.71 -5.13 -4.61
CA SER A 42 -14.55 -4.70 -5.40
C SER A 42 -13.93 -3.42 -4.84
N GLN A 43 -12.69 -3.21 -5.25
CA GLN A 43 -11.94 -1.99 -4.99
C GLN A 43 -11.02 -1.74 -6.17
N THR A 44 -11.07 -0.53 -6.74
CA THR A 44 -10.20 -0.08 -7.84
C THR A 44 -9.70 1.31 -7.57
N GLY A 45 -8.65 1.72 -8.30
CA GLY A 45 -8.03 3.03 -8.13
C GLY A 45 -7.04 3.10 -6.97
N GLU A 46 -6.39 4.25 -6.86
CA GLU A 46 -5.35 4.53 -5.88
C GLU A 46 -5.23 6.04 -5.65
N TYR A 47 -4.53 6.45 -4.60
CA TYR A 47 -4.21 7.85 -4.36
C TYR A 47 -2.84 8.19 -4.92
N ASN A 48 -2.82 8.90 -6.04
CA ASN A 48 -1.61 9.36 -6.69
C ASN A 48 -1.26 10.78 -6.22
N TYR A 49 -0.11 10.93 -5.58
CA TYR A 49 0.37 12.21 -5.05
C TYR A 49 0.47 13.33 -6.11
N PHE A 50 0.77 12.96 -7.36
CA PHE A 50 0.91 13.91 -8.46
C PHE A 50 -0.41 14.21 -9.21
N ALA A 51 -1.49 13.53 -8.84
CA ALA A 51 -2.78 13.64 -9.52
C ALA A 51 -3.95 13.70 -8.52
N ILE A 52 -3.83 14.51 -7.48
CA ILE A 52 -4.76 14.58 -6.33
C ILE A 52 -6.20 14.78 -6.79
N GLU A 53 -6.45 15.73 -7.69
CA GLU A 53 -7.80 16.09 -8.13
C GLU A 53 -8.50 15.00 -8.96
N SER A 54 -7.73 14.10 -9.56
CA SER A 54 -8.26 13.02 -10.40
C SER A 54 -8.12 11.64 -9.78
N SER A 55 -7.48 11.53 -8.62
CA SER A 55 -7.27 10.26 -7.94
C SER A 55 -8.43 9.93 -7.02
N ALA A 56 -8.90 8.70 -7.11
CA ALA A 56 -9.95 8.17 -6.25
C ALA A 56 -9.79 6.67 -6.05
N VAL A 57 -10.40 6.16 -5.00
CA VAL A 57 -10.65 4.73 -4.82
C VAL A 57 -12.14 4.49 -4.94
N ASP A 58 -12.51 3.63 -5.89
CA ASP A 58 -13.87 3.21 -6.11
C ASP A 58 -14.12 1.87 -5.42
N LEU A 59 -15.18 1.80 -4.65
CA LEU A 59 -15.62 0.62 -3.94
C LEU A 59 -17.02 0.24 -4.41
N HIS A 60 -17.25 -1.05 -4.61
CA HIS A 60 -18.59 -1.61 -4.65
C HIS A 60 -18.84 -2.43 -3.39
N VAL A 61 -19.92 -2.11 -2.68
CA VAL A 61 -20.31 -2.80 -1.43
C VAL A 61 -21.72 -3.34 -1.52
N GLU A 62 -21.94 -4.48 -0.91
CA GLU A 62 -23.26 -5.08 -0.68
C GLU A 62 -23.59 -5.06 0.81
N TYR A 63 -24.84 -4.83 1.14
CA TYR A 63 -25.32 -4.76 2.52
C TYR A 63 -25.96 -6.06 2.97
N TYR A 64 -25.55 -6.53 4.12
CA TYR A 64 -26.01 -7.78 4.72
C TYR A 64 -26.57 -7.57 6.11
N ASP A 65 -27.76 -8.09 6.32
CA ASP A 65 -28.41 -8.29 7.62
C ASP A 65 -29.34 -9.51 7.51
N ALA A 66 -30.20 -9.73 8.50
CA ALA A 66 -31.21 -10.81 8.46
C ALA A 66 -32.24 -10.67 7.32
N ASN A 67 -32.32 -9.49 6.68
CA ASN A 67 -33.30 -9.17 5.65
C ASN A 67 -32.63 -8.57 4.39
N ASN A 68 -31.45 -9.10 4.01
CA ASN A 68 -30.71 -8.71 2.82
C ASN A 68 -30.40 -7.21 2.76
N GLY A 69 -30.06 -6.59 3.91
CA GLY A 69 -29.72 -5.19 4.04
C GLY A 69 -30.91 -4.25 4.30
N ALA A 70 -32.15 -4.74 4.22
CA ALA A 70 -33.35 -3.90 4.27
C ALA A 70 -33.59 -3.22 5.63
N ASN A 71 -32.95 -3.68 6.70
CA ASN A 71 -33.03 -3.04 8.02
C ASN A 71 -31.90 -2.03 8.29
N ILE A 72 -31.04 -1.76 7.32
CA ILE A 72 -29.99 -0.75 7.42
C ILE A 72 -30.59 0.62 7.10
N ALA A 73 -30.42 1.60 8.01
CA ALA A 73 -30.89 2.95 7.83
C ALA A 73 -29.88 3.84 7.11
N GLN A 74 -28.58 3.67 7.44
CA GLN A 74 -27.50 4.46 6.84
C GLN A 74 -26.15 3.78 6.98
N TYR A 75 -25.21 4.21 6.13
CA TYR A 75 -23.82 3.84 6.13
C TYR A 75 -22.95 5.10 6.16
N ASP A 76 -22.29 5.33 7.30
CA ASP A 76 -21.47 6.50 7.55
C ASP A 76 -20.02 6.22 7.20
N ILE A 77 -19.36 7.21 6.62
CA ILE A 77 -17.96 7.16 6.19
C ILE A 77 -17.22 8.31 6.85
N ASP A 78 -16.25 7.99 7.68
CA ASP A 78 -15.33 8.96 8.25
C ASP A 78 -13.92 8.75 7.72
N VAL A 79 -13.09 9.76 7.80
CA VAL A 79 -11.72 9.74 7.32
C VAL A 79 -10.75 10.35 8.33
N GLU A 80 -9.55 9.78 8.42
CA GLU A 80 -8.40 10.34 9.12
C GLU A 80 -7.16 10.24 8.24
N TYR A 81 -6.18 11.10 8.48
CA TYR A 81 -4.87 11.00 7.85
C TYR A 81 -3.84 10.45 8.83
N VAL A 82 -3.08 9.45 8.43
CA VAL A 82 -2.03 8.82 9.23
C VAL A 82 -0.68 9.07 8.54
N ASP A 83 0.10 9.93 9.14
CA ASP A 83 1.46 10.24 8.74
C ASP A 83 2.40 9.13 9.21
N THR A 84 3.15 8.55 8.28
CA THR A 84 4.15 7.50 8.54
C THR A 84 5.59 8.01 8.42
N LYS A 85 5.80 9.26 7.99
CA LYS A 85 7.12 9.81 7.66
C LYS A 85 7.70 10.66 8.77
N SER A 86 6.93 11.58 9.35
CA SER A 86 7.40 12.52 10.36
C SER A 86 7.08 12.08 11.79
N GLY A 87 7.01 10.77 12.03
CA GLY A 87 6.67 10.22 13.35
C GLY A 87 5.24 10.51 13.79
N GLY A 88 4.34 10.75 12.83
CA GLY A 88 2.93 11.03 13.07
C GLY A 88 2.61 12.51 13.29
N ALA A 89 3.59 13.41 13.17
CA ALA A 89 3.42 14.84 13.49
C ALA A 89 2.39 15.55 12.61
N LYS A 90 2.19 15.08 11.37
CA LYS A 90 1.20 15.61 10.43
C LYS A 90 -0.14 14.87 10.47
N SER A 91 -0.29 13.85 11.32
CA SER A 91 -1.54 13.08 11.38
C SER A 91 -2.72 13.96 11.78
N VAL A 92 -3.86 13.76 11.10
CA VAL A 92 -5.11 14.48 11.36
C VAL A 92 -6.16 13.49 11.84
N ALA A 93 -6.77 13.83 12.97
CA ALA A 93 -7.78 12.98 13.60
C ALA A 93 -9.02 12.80 12.72
N ARG A 94 -9.73 11.70 12.96
CA ARG A 94 -10.96 11.28 12.30
C ARG A 94 -12.02 12.38 12.27
N LYS A 95 -12.62 12.60 11.08
CA LYS A 95 -13.75 13.48 10.85
C LYS A 95 -14.79 12.79 9.97
N ASP A 96 -16.04 13.18 10.16
CA ASP A 96 -17.16 12.74 9.32
C ASP A 96 -16.93 13.26 7.88
N MET A 97 -17.08 12.37 6.91
CA MET A 97 -16.91 12.70 5.49
C MET A 97 -18.23 12.62 4.73
N ARG A 98 -18.97 11.53 4.90
CA ARG A 98 -20.19 11.29 4.13
C ARG A 98 -21.11 10.30 4.85
N THR A 99 -22.42 10.52 4.77
CA THR A 99 -23.45 9.54 5.09
C THR A 99 -24.18 9.12 3.82
N ILE A 100 -24.37 7.83 3.62
CA ILE A 100 -25.19 7.22 2.57
C ILE A 100 -26.45 6.70 3.25
N SER A 101 -27.58 7.30 2.96
CA SER A 101 -28.87 6.87 3.54
C SER A 101 -29.43 5.67 2.78
N ALA A 102 -30.32 4.90 3.41
CA ALA A 102 -30.96 3.74 2.79
C ALA A 102 -31.70 4.07 1.48
N SER A 103 -32.16 5.31 1.33
CA SER A 103 -32.83 5.79 0.11
C SER A 103 -31.88 5.94 -1.09
N GLU A 104 -30.57 5.97 -0.85
CA GLU A 104 -29.53 6.05 -1.86
C GLU A 104 -28.96 4.66 -2.25
N PHE A 105 -29.36 3.60 -1.52
CA PHE A 105 -28.91 2.26 -1.85
C PHE A 105 -29.54 1.80 -3.15
N GLY A 106 -28.69 1.27 -4.04
CA GLY A 106 -29.13 0.55 -5.22
C GLY A 106 -29.48 -0.90 -4.91
N THR A 107 -29.87 -1.62 -5.93
CA THR A 107 -30.05 -3.09 -5.87
C THR A 107 -29.21 -3.69 -6.98
N ASN A 108 -28.35 -4.64 -6.65
CA ASN A 108 -27.55 -5.35 -7.64
C ASN A 108 -28.37 -6.42 -8.40
N ALA A 109 -27.74 -7.09 -9.37
CA ALA A 109 -28.39 -8.11 -10.19
C ALA A 109 -28.89 -9.32 -9.39
N ASP A 110 -28.29 -9.60 -8.24
CA ASP A 110 -28.62 -10.72 -7.36
C ASP A 110 -29.68 -10.35 -6.29
N GLY A 111 -30.17 -9.10 -6.31
CA GLY A 111 -31.22 -8.60 -5.44
C GLY A 111 -30.76 -8.11 -4.06
N PHE A 112 -29.43 -7.98 -3.85
CA PHE A 112 -28.90 -7.38 -2.63
C PHE A 112 -28.88 -5.84 -2.72
N LEU A 113 -29.14 -5.19 -1.60
CA LEU A 113 -28.90 -3.75 -1.50
C LEU A 113 -27.39 -3.48 -1.61
N SER A 114 -27.01 -2.46 -2.37
CA SER A 114 -25.62 -2.16 -2.68
C SER A 114 -25.38 -0.67 -2.87
N SER A 115 -24.11 -0.26 -2.80
CA SER A 115 -23.67 1.10 -3.15
C SER A 115 -22.34 1.09 -3.89
N ASP A 116 -22.23 2.00 -4.85
CA ASP A 116 -20.96 2.39 -5.43
C ASP A 116 -20.45 3.64 -4.70
N ILE A 117 -19.26 3.52 -4.11
CA ILE A 117 -18.68 4.55 -3.26
C ILE A 117 -17.40 5.03 -3.92
N ASN A 118 -17.36 6.30 -4.29
CA ASN A 118 -16.16 6.99 -4.72
C ASN A 118 -15.54 7.71 -3.52
N LEU A 119 -14.29 7.39 -3.21
CA LEU A 119 -13.48 8.07 -2.20
C LEU A 119 -12.43 8.91 -2.94
N GLY A 120 -12.75 10.17 -3.19
CA GLY A 120 -11.86 11.13 -3.84
C GLY A 120 -10.69 11.53 -2.94
N PHE A 121 -9.48 11.62 -3.50
CA PHE A 121 -8.32 12.06 -2.74
C PHE A 121 -8.47 13.53 -2.30
N SER A 122 -8.89 14.42 -3.21
CA SER A 122 -9.15 15.82 -2.88
C SER A 122 -10.31 15.99 -1.89
N ASP A 123 -11.33 15.13 -1.94
CA ASP A 123 -12.45 15.16 -0.99
C ASP A 123 -12.00 14.80 0.43
N ALA A 124 -11.15 13.79 0.56
CA ALA A 124 -10.57 13.40 1.85
C ALA A 124 -9.71 14.53 2.44
N MET A 125 -8.85 15.14 1.62
CA MET A 125 -8.04 16.28 2.04
C MET A 125 -8.90 17.46 2.47
N SER A 126 -9.91 17.81 1.69
CA SER A 126 -10.83 18.90 1.98
C SER A 126 -11.59 18.67 3.29
N THR A 127 -12.09 17.46 3.52
CA THR A 127 -12.76 17.06 4.77
C THR A 127 -11.86 17.29 5.98
N LEU A 128 -10.59 16.95 5.88
CA LEU A 128 -9.63 17.10 6.95
C LEU A 128 -9.07 18.53 7.06
N GLY A 129 -9.27 19.38 6.06
CA GLY A 129 -8.72 20.74 5.98
C GLY A 129 -7.24 20.75 5.63
N MET A 130 -6.79 19.80 4.81
CA MET A 130 -5.41 19.59 4.41
C MET A 130 -5.13 20.14 3.01
N THR A 131 -3.88 20.44 2.74
CA THR A 131 -3.35 20.81 1.42
C THR A 131 -2.32 19.77 0.97
N GLN A 132 -1.87 19.83 -0.28
CA GLN A 132 -0.83 18.92 -0.79
C GLN A 132 0.47 18.96 0.02
N ALA A 133 0.82 20.11 0.61
CA ALA A 133 2.02 20.26 1.44
C ALA A 133 1.93 19.49 2.79
N ASP A 134 0.72 19.14 3.21
CA ASP A 134 0.48 18.44 4.47
C ASP A 134 0.53 16.92 4.32
N VAL A 135 0.50 16.41 3.08
CA VAL A 135 0.50 14.97 2.80
C VAL A 135 1.85 14.50 2.29
N ASP A 136 2.24 13.30 2.68
CA ASP A 136 3.50 12.68 2.28
C ASP A 136 3.22 11.32 1.60
N GLY A 137 3.96 11.03 0.53
CA GLY A 137 3.88 9.72 -0.11
C GLY A 137 4.28 8.58 0.81
N GLY A 138 3.57 7.48 0.72
CA GLY A 138 3.70 6.33 1.63
C GLY A 138 2.92 6.47 2.93
N SER A 139 2.41 7.66 3.26
CA SER A 139 1.37 7.86 4.28
C SER A 139 0.02 7.41 3.73
N TYR A 140 -1.02 7.41 4.54
CA TYR A 140 -2.31 6.91 4.08
C TYR A 140 -3.49 7.63 4.74
N PHE A 141 -4.62 7.61 4.01
CA PHE A 141 -5.92 7.93 4.58
C PHE A 141 -6.56 6.66 5.10
N ARG A 142 -7.09 6.71 6.31
CA ARG A 142 -7.84 5.61 6.89
C ARG A 142 -9.31 5.99 6.93
N TYR A 143 -10.11 5.18 6.27
CA TYR A 143 -11.55 5.29 6.28
C TYR A 143 -12.14 4.36 7.31
N TRP A 144 -13.12 4.86 8.01
CA TRP A 144 -13.92 4.13 8.98
C TRP A 144 -15.35 4.09 8.49
N PHE A 145 -15.97 2.95 8.61
CA PHE A 145 -17.32 2.74 8.14
C PHE A 145 -18.19 2.27 9.28
N THR A 146 -19.39 2.87 9.40
CA THR A 146 -20.34 2.58 10.46
C THR A 146 -21.70 2.31 9.85
N ILE A 147 -22.34 1.22 10.23
CA ILE A 147 -23.71 0.88 9.86
C ILE A 147 -24.63 1.23 11.00
N THR A 148 -25.67 1.99 10.72
CA THR A 148 -26.79 2.23 11.65
C THR A 148 -28.03 1.53 11.10
N MET A 149 -28.66 0.70 11.92
CA MET A 149 -29.89 0.01 11.57
C MET A 149 -31.12 0.85 11.89
N THR A 150 -32.27 0.49 11.31
CA THR A 150 -33.57 1.16 11.52
C THR A 150 -34.08 1.07 12.96
N ASP A 151 -33.62 0.09 13.73
CA ASP A 151 -33.91 -0.07 15.16
C ASP A 151 -32.94 0.69 16.08
N GLY A 152 -31.95 1.39 15.50
CA GLY A 152 -30.97 2.20 16.21
C GLY A 152 -29.71 1.44 16.64
N ARG A 153 -29.57 0.13 16.36
CA ARG A 153 -28.30 -0.59 16.59
C ARG A 153 -27.24 -0.07 15.64
N VAL A 154 -26.01 -0.02 16.13
CA VAL A 154 -24.85 0.49 15.39
C VAL A 154 -23.75 -0.57 15.36
N PHE A 155 -23.18 -0.78 14.17
CA PHE A 155 -22.08 -1.71 13.93
C PHE A 155 -20.89 -0.97 13.31
N ASP A 156 -19.74 -1.10 13.94
CA ASP A 156 -18.49 -0.47 13.51
C ASP A 156 -17.29 -1.42 13.73
N TYR A 157 -16.10 -0.91 13.47
CA TYR A 157 -14.85 -1.66 13.64
C TYR A 157 -14.63 -2.17 15.09
N ASN A 158 -15.14 -1.48 16.11
CA ASN A 158 -14.86 -1.78 17.51
C ASN A 158 -15.77 -2.88 18.05
N ASN A 159 -16.99 -3.01 17.53
CA ASN A 159 -17.96 -4.00 17.96
C ASN A 159 -18.17 -5.15 16.96
N ALA A 160 -17.56 -5.10 15.78
CA ALA A 160 -17.54 -6.19 14.82
C ALA A 160 -16.52 -7.27 15.20
N GLY A 161 -16.91 -8.53 15.05
CA GLY A 161 -16.01 -9.65 15.34
C GLY A 161 -14.82 -9.71 14.38
N PRO A 162 -13.59 -10.02 14.87
CA PRO A 162 -12.40 -10.06 14.02
C PRO A 162 -12.53 -11.05 12.85
N ASN A 163 -13.21 -12.16 13.03
CA ASN A 163 -13.43 -13.15 11.96
C ASN A 163 -14.29 -12.61 10.81
N LEU A 164 -15.22 -11.70 11.10
CA LEU A 164 -16.06 -11.07 10.09
C LEU A 164 -15.23 -10.16 9.17
N MET A 165 -14.26 -9.45 9.73
CA MET A 165 -13.39 -8.52 9.02
C MET A 165 -12.23 -9.23 8.28
N SER A 166 -11.66 -10.29 8.85
CA SER A 166 -10.49 -10.96 8.31
C SER A 166 -10.81 -12.05 7.30
N SER A 167 -12.02 -12.62 7.34
CA SER A 167 -12.42 -13.69 6.43
C SER A 167 -12.74 -13.14 5.05
N SER A 168 -12.14 -13.71 4.00
CA SER A 168 -12.45 -13.40 2.60
C SER A 168 -13.90 -13.72 2.22
N ALA A 169 -14.53 -14.63 2.95
CA ALA A 169 -15.93 -15.00 2.72
C ALA A 169 -16.91 -13.87 3.07
N PHE A 170 -16.61 -13.12 4.13
CA PHE A 170 -17.44 -12.00 4.57
C PHE A 170 -16.93 -10.66 4.02
N ALA A 171 -15.62 -10.47 3.96
CA ALA A 171 -14.96 -9.24 3.49
C ALA A 171 -15.61 -7.95 4.05
N ALA A 172 -16.01 -7.99 5.34
CA ALA A 172 -16.74 -6.92 5.99
C ALA A 172 -15.91 -5.64 6.05
N LEU A 173 -16.46 -4.55 5.54
CA LEU A 173 -15.80 -3.27 5.40
C LEU A 173 -16.19 -2.33 6.52
N PHE A 174 -15.41 -2.33 7.61
CA PHE A 174 -15.50 -1.37 8.70
C PHE A 174 -14.28 -0.45 8.78
N ARG A 175 -13.19 -0.79 8.07
CA ARG A 175 -11.98 0.02 7.98
C ARG A 175 -11.25 -0.25 6.68
N LEU A 176 -10.74 0.81 6.04
CA LEU A 176 -9.91 0.73 4.84
C LEU A 176 -8.74 1.71 4.96
N ASN A 177 -7.53 1.26 4.66
CA ASN A 177 -6.37 2.14 4.49
C ASN A 177 -6.13 2.32 2.99
N VAL A 178 -6.08 3.57 2.56
CA VAL A 178 -5.75 3.96 1.18
C VAL A 178 -4.41 4.68 1.22
N TYR A 179 -3.37 4.03 0.70
CA TYR A 179 -2.01 4.57 0.69
C TYR A 179 -1.84 5.59 -0.42
N ILE A 180 -1.05 6.63 -0.12
CA ILE A 180 -0.64 7.63 -1.10
C ILE A 180 0.57 7.07 -1.84
N VAL A 181 0.41 6.81 -3.14
CA VAL A 181 1.47 6.33 -4.01
C VAL A 181 2.08 7.49 -4.79
N CYS A 182 3.36 7.36 -5.09
CA CYS A 182 4.08 8.29 -5.93
C CYS A 182 4.62 7.49 -7.12
N PRO A 183 3.86 7.38 -8.21
CA PRO A 183 4.33 6.72 -9.41
C PRO A 183 5.61 7.39 -9.90
N SER A 184 6.60 6.59 -10.24
CA SER A 184 7.87 7.04 -10.77
C SER A 184 8.06 6.49 -12.18
N SER A 185 8.63 7.30 -13.09
CA SER A 185 8.93 6.91 -14.47
C SER A 185 10.23 7.56 -14.93
N LEU A 186 11.32 7.21 -14.24
CA LEU A 186 12.67 7.74 -14.53
C LEU A 186 13.45 6.89 -15.54
N GLU A 187 12.84 5.84 -16.12
CA GLU A 187 13.48 5.00 -17.14
C GLU A 187 13.83 5.79 -18.39
N GLY A 188 15.00 5.54 -18.94
CA GLY A 188 15.46 6.10 -20.19
C GLY A 188 16.88 6.62 -20.15
N ASP A 189 17.28 7.26 -21.24
CA ASP A 189 18.61 7.83 -21.39
C ASP A 189 18.85 8.97 -20.41
N VAL A 190 20.00 8.94 -19.75
CA VAL A 190 20.46 9.95 -18.81
C VAL A 190 21.87 10.41 -19.14
N ILE A 191 22.18 11.64 -18.79
CA ILE A 191 23.56 12.17 -18.82
C ILE A 191 24.03 12.23 -17.38
N VAL A 192 25.16 11.61 -17.12
CA VAL A 192 25.79 11.55 -15.79
C VAL A 192 27.06 12.41 -15.81
N ASP A 193 27.09 13.37 -14.92
CA ASP A 193 28.26 14.17 -14.62
C ASP A 193 28.73 13.80 -13.21
N SER A 194 30.01 13.49 -13.05
CA SER A 194 30.63 13.20 -11.75
C SER A 194 31.84 14.11 -11.53
N GLU A 195 31.87 14.76 -10.39
CA GLU A 195 32.98 15.64 -9.99
C GLU A 195 33.71 15.02 -8.80
N ASP A 196 35.03 15.18 -8.78
CA ASP A 196 35.91 14.75 -7.68
C ASP A 196 35.69 13.30 -7.22
N ALA A 197 35.22 12.44 -8.13
CA ALA A 197 35.09 11.03 -7.86
C ALA A 197 36.48 10.39 -7.68
N GLY A 198 36.66 9.62 -6.62
CA GLY A 198 37.92 8.93 -6.35
C GLY A 198 38.14 8.61 -4.89
N LEU A 199 39.35 8.09 -4.61
CA LEU A 199 39.77 7.79 -3.25
C LEU A 199 40.12 9.08 -2.52
N SER A 200 39.40 9.43 -1.49
CA SER A 200 39.60 10.64 -0.68
C SER A 200 41.01 10.77 -0.07
N THR A 201 41.72 9.67 0.07
CA THR A 201 43.08 9.62 0.64
C THR A 201 44.19 9.67 -0.40
N LEU A 202 43.87 9.55 -1.70
CA LEU A 202 44.82 9.47 -2.78
C LEU A 202 44.51 10.53 -3.85
N SER A 203 44.96 11.76 -3.66
CA SER A 203 44.65 12.91 -4.52
C SER A 203 44.96 12.71 -6.02
N TYR A 204 45.76 11.72 -6.37
CA TYR A 204 46.08 11.38 -7.77
C TYR A 204 45.02 10.45 -8.41
N TRP A 205 44.00 10.05 -7.67
CA TRP A 205 42.90 9.19 -8.16
C TRP A 205 41.56 9.95 -8.24
N THR A 206 41.56 11.25 -7.99
CA THR A 206 40.38 12.06 -8.23
C THR A 206 40.23 12.33 -9.74
N PHE A 207 39.03 12.22 -10.22
CA PHE A 207 38.66 12.47 -11.60
C PHE A 207 37.27 13.07 -11.68
N SER A 208 37.03 13.78 -12.76
CA SER A 208 35.70 14.27 -13.11
C SER A 208 35.32 13.75 -14.48
N VAL A 209 34.09 13.33 -14.63
CA VAL A 209 33.50 12.86 -15.88
C VAL A 209 32.33 13.75 -16.22
N THR A 210 32.26 14.22 -17.45
CA THR A 210 31.18 15.08 -17.94
C THR A 210 30.59 14.50 -19.22
N GLY A 211 29.28 14.49 -19.30
CA GLY A 211 28.53 14.08 -20.49
C GLY A 211 28.53 12.56 -20.73
N HIS A 212 28.74 11.76 -19.68
CA HIS A 212 28.61 10.31 -19.81
C HIS A 212 27.14 9.91 -20.04
N VAL A 213 26.89 9.23 -21.17
CA VAL A 213 25.52 8.78 -21.51
C VAL A 213 25.31 7.37 -20.99
N ASP A 214 24.27 7.20 -20.20
CA ASP A 214 23.82 5.90 -19.70
C ASP A 214 22.30 5.81 -19.78
N GLU A 215 21.73 4.72 -19.32
CA GLU A 215 20.31 4.45 -19.29
C GLU A 215 19.90 4.05 -17.85
N LEU A 216 18.89 4.72 -17.29
CA LEU A 216 18.22 4.28 -16.07
C LEU A 216 17.24 3.15 -16.41
N VAL A 217 17.40 2.03 -15.74
CA VAL A 217 16.54 0.86 -15.90
C VAL A 217 15.96 0.45 -14.55
N LYS A 218 14.75 -0.07 -14.55
CA LYS A 218 14.11 -0.58 -13.32
C LYS A 218 14.83 -1.79 -12.76
N VAL A 219 14.89 -1.88 -11.44
CA VAL A 219 15.43 -3.04 -10.72
C VAL A 219 14.30 -4.04 -10.47
N GLY A 220 14.32 -5.13 -11.23
CA GLY A 220 13.33 -6.19 -11.11
C GLY A 220 11.90 -5.73 -11.42
N SER A 221 10.96 -6.00 -10.51
CA SER A 221 9.55 -5.59 -10.63
C SER A 221 9.20 -4.36 -9.79
N ALA A 222 10.19 -3.66 -9.25
CA ALA A 222 9.95 -2.46 -8.45
C ALA A 222 9.58 -1.29 -9.35
N ASP A 223 8.52 -0.57 -9.00
CA ASP A 223 8.03 0.54 -9.82
C ASP A 223 8.81 1.84 -9.63
N ASN A 224 9.62 1.94 -8.58
CA ASN A 224 10.31 3.17 -8.18
C ASN A 224 11.79 2.95 -7.82
N ILE A 225 12.38 1.82 -8.19
CA ILE A 225 13.81 1.54 -7.96
C ILE A 225 14.51 1.37 -9.31
N TYR A 226 15.58 2.13 -9.50
CA TYR A 226 16.33 2.21 -10.74
C TYR A 226 17.82 1.95 -10.52
N THR A 227 18.52 1.58 -11.56
CA THR A 227 19.98 1.51 -11.61
C THR A 227 20.49 1.99 -12.96
N LEU A 228 21.74 2.37 -13.04
CA LEU A 228 22.42 2.64 -14.32
C LEU A 228 22.76 1.31 -15.00
N LYS A 229 22.48 1.22 -16.28
CA LYS A 229 22.59 -0.02 -17.06
C LYS A 229 24.01 -0.40 -17.39
N ASN A 230 24.84 0.59 -17.76
CA ASN A 230 26.16 0.36 -18.32
C ASN A 230 27.30 0.79 -17.39
N ASP A 231 27.07 1.82 -16.59
CA ASP A 231 28.07 2.34 -15.66
C ASP A 231 27.48 2.57 -14.28
N MET A 232 27.61 1.57 -13.47
CA MET A 232 27.06 1.53 -12.12
C MET A 232 27.80 2.43 -11.12
N THR A 233 28.88 3.06 -11.52
CA THR A 233 29.71 3.93 -10.69
C THR A 233 29.51 5.41 -11.01
N CYS A 234 28.41 5.77 -11.64
CA CYS A 234 28.09 7.14 -12.01
C CYS A 234 29.21 7.80 -12.87
N GLY A 235 29.72 7.07 -13.85
CA GLY A 235 30.80 7.54 -14.73
C GLY A 235 32.21 7.26 -14.23
N ALA A 236 32.40 6.78 -13.00
CA ALA A 236 33.72 6.53 -12.44
C ALA A 236 34.53 5.50 -13.23
N TRP A 237 33.90 4.46 -13.75
CA TRP A 237 34.55 3.42 -14.55
C TRP A 237 34.91 3.85 -15.97
N ALA A 238 34.38 4.95 -16.44
CA ALA A 238 34.75 5.52 -17.73
C ALA A 238 36.13 6.17 -17.70
N HIS A 239 36.72 6.37 -16.53
CA HIS A 239 38.05 6.99 -16.42
C HIS A 239 39.15 6.05 -16.90
N PRO A 240 40.05 6.52 -17.82
CA PRO A 240 41.03 5.66 -18.47
C PRO A 240 42.11 5.07 -17.54
N ASN A 241 42.26 5.59 -16.33
CA ASN A 241 43.21 5.10 -15.32
C ASN A 241 42.61 4.04 -14.38
N ILE A 242 41.33 3.71 -14.53
CA ILE A 242 40.68 2.67 -13.75
C ILE A 242 40.53 1.45 -14.65
N ASP A 243 41.51 0.57 -14.60
CA ASP A 243 41.48 -0.70 -15.32
C ASP A 243 40.85 -1.78 -14.43
N TYR A 244 39.51 -1.75 -14.34
CA TYR A 244 38.79 -2.87 -13.76
C TYR A 244 38.27 -3.75 -14.88
N SER A 245 38.89 -4.91 -15.07
CA SER A 245 38.51 -5.93 -16.06
C SER A 245 37.10 -6.53 -15.80
N VAL A 246 36.50 -6.21 -14.66
CA VAL A 246 35.15 -6.62 -14.29
C VAL A 246 34.38 -5.34 -13.90
N ARG A 247 33.67 -4.78 -14.86
CA ARG A 247 32.68 -3.73 -14.55
C ARG A 247 31.69 -4.30 -13.53
N ALA A 248 31.47 -3.55 -12.49
CA ALA A 248 30.54 -3.97 -11.44
C ALA A 248 29.18 -4.31 -12.07
N ALA A 249 28.79 -5.56 -11.98
CA ALA A 249 27.47 -6.00 -12.42
C ALA A 249 26.36 -5.52 -11.46
N ILE A 250 26.76 -4.88 -10.34
CA ILE A 250 25.87 -4.45 -9.26
C ILE A 250 26.30 -3.03 -8.87
N GLY A 251 25.50 -2.07 -9.23
CA GLY A 251 25.71 -0.66 -8.89
C GLY A 251 24.70 -0.15 -7.86
N PRO A 252 24.77 1.15 -7.56
CA PRO A 252 23.79 1.77 -6.69
C PRO A 252 22.39 1.63 -7.27
N ALA A 253 21.44 1.32 -6.39
CA ALA A 253 20.02 1.41 -6.69
C ALA A 253 19.51 2.77 -6.24
N PHE A 254 18.84 3.48 -7.13
CA PHE A 254 18.20 4.76 -6.88
C PHE A 254 16.72 4.52 -6.59
N THR A 255 16.25 4.91 -5.42
CA THR A 255 14.83 4.84 -5.09
C THR A 255 14.24 6.23 -5.16
N ASP A 256 13.24 6.41 -6.00
CA ASP A 256 12.41 7.62 -6.04
C ASP A 256 11.17 7.43 -5.18
N ALA A 257 11.03 8.27 -4.17
CA ALA A 257 9.86 8.32 -3.32
C ALA A 257 9.30 9.74 -3.30
N CYS A 258 8.37 10.04 -4.22
CA CYS A 258 7.76 11.36 -4.38
C CYS A 258 8.78 12.47 -4.64
N ASN A 259 9.64 12.30 -5.60
CA ASN A 259 10.77 13.19 -5.93
C ASN A 259 11.82 13.30 -4.80
N VAL A 260 11.79 12.40 -3.83
CA VAL A 260 12.87 12.25 -2.86
C VAL A 260 13.69 11.04 -3.25
N MET A 261 14.89 11.30 -3.73
CA MET A 261 15.80 10.25 -4.15
C MET A 261 16.66 9.75 -2.99
N SER A 262 16.92 8.46 -2.98
CA SER A 262 17.88 7.82 -2.09
C SER A 262 18.68 6.79 -2.83
N ILE A 263 19.87 6.48 -2.31
CA ILE A 263 20.78 5.46 -2.86
C ILE A 263 20.86 4.29 -1.90
N SER A 264 20.94 3.09 -2.43
CA SER A 264 21.16 1.85 -1.69
C SER A 264 21.89 0.84 -2.57
N GLY A 265 22.17 -0.33 -2.02
CA GLY A 265 22.83 -1.41 -2.72
C GLY A 265 24.28 -1.61 -2.27
N SER A 266 24.95 -2.56 -2.90
CA SER A 266 26.35 -2.87 -2.65
C SER A 266 27.06 -3.13 -3.96
N ASP A 267 28.37 -2.95 -3.96
CA ASP A 267 29.22 -3.33 -5.08
C ASP A 267 29.46 -4.85 -5.12
N ASN A 268 30.27 -5.30 -6.10
CA ASN A 268 30.61 -6.72 -6.25
C ASN A 268 31.43 -7.30 -5.08
N TYR A 269 31.94 -6.46 -4.22
CA TYR A 269 32.72 -6.87 -3.04
C TYR A 269 31.89 -6.89 -1.77
N GLY A 270 30.60 -6.52 -1.86
CA GLY A 270 29.67 -6.45 -0.75
C GLY A 270 29.71 -5.13 0.02
N GLU A 271 30.44 -4.15 -0.49
CA GLU A 271 30.55 -2.81 0.12
C GLU A 271 29.34 -1.94 -0.28
N GLY A 272 28.82 -1.19 0.69
CA GLY A 272 27.62 -0.40 0.50
C GLY A 272 27.85 0.88 -0.30
N TRP A 273 26.85 1.26 -1.08
CA TRP A 273 26.72 2.59 -1.66
C TRP A 273 25.86 3.44 -0.75
N GLU A 274 26.35 4.57 -0.34
CA GLU A 274 25.65 5.48 0.54
C GLU A 274 25.68 6.91 0.00
N MET A 275 24.61 7.63 0.26
CA MET A 275 24.49 9.06 -0.03
C MET A 275 24.77 9.86 1.21
N LEU A 276 25.52 10.94 1.09
CA LEU A 276 25.73 11.84 2.22
C LEU A 276 24.40 12.47 2.65
N PRO A 277 24.03 12.39 3.93
CA PRO A 277 22.76 12.93 4.41
C PRO A 277 22.62 14.42 4.07
N GLY A 278 21.51 14.78 3.43
CA GLY A 278 21.19 16.16 3.08
C GLY A 278 21.88 16.68 1.80
N SER A 279 22.65 15.85 1.08
CA SER A 279 23.27 16.25 -0.19
C SER A 279 22.32 16.15 -1.39
N ALA A 280 21.29 15.31 -1.29
CA ALA A 280 20.37 15.08 -2.39
C ALA A 280 19.50 16.30 -2.70
N SER A 281 19.42 16.65 -3.97
CA SER A 281 18.47 17.64 -4.48
C SER A 281 17.93 17.22 -5.85
N VAL A 282 16.69 17.58 -6.11
CA VAL A 282 16.05 17.45 -7.42
C VAL A 282 15.71 18.85 -7.90
N SER A 283 16.02 19.16 -9.17
CA SER A 283 15.66 20.46 -9.76
C SER A 283 14.14 20.66 -9.81
N ASP A 284 13.68 21.91 -9.85
CA ASP A 284 12.23 22.25 -9.84
C ASP A 284 11.45 21.60 -11.02
N ASP A 285 12.14 21.34 -12.13
CA ASP A 285 11.55 20.67 -13.29
C ASP A 285 11.66 19.12 -13.23
N GLY A 286 12.24 18.58 -12.16
CA GLY A 286 12.38 17.14 -11.92
C GLY A 286 13.38 16.43 -12.81
N LYS A 287 14.24 17.18 -13.55
CA LYS A 287 15.12 16.60 -14.58
C LYS A 287 16.57 16.40 -14.15
N ILE A 288 17.00 17.10 -13.11
CA ILE A 288 18.36 17.01 -12.60
C ILE A 288 18.31 16.51 -11.18
N PHE A 289 19.00 15.42 -10.93
CA PHE A 289 19.22 14.86 -9.60
C PHE A 289 20.69 15.01 -9.23
N THR A 290 20.97 15.70 -8.14
CA THR A 290 22.32 15.94 -7.63
C THR A 290 22.46 15.34 -6.25
N TYR A 291 23.58 14.69 -5.97
CA TYR A 291 23.88 14.08 -4.67
C TYR A 291 25.37 13.83 -4.50
N ASP A 292 25.83 13.84 -3.26
CA ASP A 292 27.15 13.36 -2.90
C ASP A 292 27.05 11.92 -2.42
N TRP A 293 27.96 11.09 -2.89
CA TRP A 293 27.96 9.67 -2.60
C TRP A 293 29.33 9.16 -2.17
N TYR A 294 29.34 8.03 -1.51
CA TYR A 294 30.55 7.30 -1.20
C TYR A 294 30.28 5.79 -1.18
N ASN A 295 31.33 5.02 -1.38
CA ASN A 295 31.35 3.58 -1.17
C ASN A 295 32.04 3.28 0.15
N THR A 296 31.46 2.43 0.98
CA THR A 296 31.93 2.17 2.34
C THR A 296 33.33 1.55 2.38
N CYS A 297 33.75 0.82 1.35
CA CYS A 297 35.10 0.29 1.21
C CYS A 297 36.18 1.41 1.13
N LEU A 298 35.84 2.51 0.52
CA LEU A 298 36.77 3.61 0.31
C LEU A 298 37.01 4.47 1.53
N LEU A 299 36.15 4.35 2.55
CA LEU A 299 36.31 5.04 3.84
C LEU A 299 37.27 4.32 4.80
N TYR A 300 37.55 3.03 4.60
CA TYR A 300 38.40 2.22 5.48
C TYR A 300 39.91 2.37 5.22
N THR A 301 40.35 3.25 4.35
CA THR A 301 41.77 3.50 4.10
C THR A 301 42.39 4.56 5.01
N SER A 302 41.71 4.98 6.07
CA SER A 302 42.40 5.65 7.18
C SER A 302 43.12 4.57 8.00
N PRO A 303 44.47 4.59 8.08
CA PRO A 303 45.19 3.58 8.84
C PRO A 303 44.67 3.59 10.28
N SER A 304 44.24 2.41 10.74
CA SER A 304 43.89 2.22 12.13
C SER A 304 45.08 2.63 13.00
N PRO A 305 44.88 3.31 14.16
CA PRO A 305 45.98 3.58 15.08
C PRO A 305 46.78 2.36 15.53
N ARG A 306 46.30 1.15 15.21
CA ARG A 306 47.00 -0.12 15.45
C ARG A 306 48.09 -0.45 14.42
N ASP A 307 48.05 0.19 13.25
CA ASP A 307 49.00 -0.09 12.14
C ASP A 307 50.19 0.86 12.16
N LEU A 308 50.22 1.76 13.18
CA LEU A 308 51.34 2.71 13.41
C LEU A 308 52.18 2.35 14.65
N ALA A 309 52.15 1.09 15.14
CA ALA A 309 52.98 0.65 16.27
C ALA A 309 54.13 -0.28 15.81
#